data_155dbb2a962b729222d5f555931e73ac
#
_entry.id   155dbb2a962b729222d5f555931e73ac
#
_cell.length_a   1.000
_cell.length_b   1.000
_cell.length_c   1.000
_cell.angle_alpha   90.00
_cell.angle_beta   90.00
_cell.angle_gamma   90.00
#
_symmetry.space_group_name_H-M   'P 1'
#
loop_
_entity.id
_entity.type
_entity.pdbx_description
1 polymer ?
#
loop_
_entity_poly.entity_id
_entity_poly.type
_entity_poly.pdbx_seq_one_letter_code
_entity_poly.pdbx_strand_id
1 'polypeptide(L)' 'GKHLLDILWERIGCTYLSDLKTPQIRPAAIEAIRETDRFAYPTEMWNETLSYIFGKSIILSSPRDVDAVISMRYFKD' A
#
# COMPACT_ATOMS: atom_id res chain seq x y z
N GLY A 1 8.18 15.07 5.71
CA GLY A 1 7.95 13.81 6.37
C GLY A 1 8.30 12.60 5.52
N LYS A 2 8.12 11.44 6.07
CA LYS A 2 8.43 10.21 5.37
C LYS A 2 7.35 9.85 4.35
N HIS A 3 7.77 9.22 3.29
CA HIS A 3 6.82 8.67 2.32
C HIS A 3 6.09 7.49 2.96
N LEU A 4 4.83 7.29 2.56
CA LEU A 4 4.02 6.20 3.09
C LEU A 4 4.69 4.84 2.89
N LEU A 5 5.40 4.63 1.79
CA LEU A 5 6.13 3.38 1.55
C LEU A 5 7.16 3.12 2.65
N ASP A 6 7.86 4.16 3.10
CA ASP A 6 8.85 4.02 4.16
C ASP A 6 8.18 3.66 5.48
N ILE A 7 7.03 4.25 5.74
CA ILE A 7 6.27 3.98 6.96
C ILE A 7 5.81 2.52 6.99
N LEU A 8 5.31 2.02 5.86
CA LEU A 8 4.89 0.63 5.76
C LEU A 8 6.07 -0.31 5.92
N TRP A 9 7.19 0.02 5.28
CA TRP A 9 8.41 -0.77 5.37
C TRP A 9 8.89 -0.89 6.82
N GLU A 10 8.89 0.21 7.55
CA GLU A 10 9.32 0.21 8.95
C GLU A 10 8.35 -0.60 9.82
N ARG A 11 7.06 -0.45 9.58
CA ARG A 11 6.04 -1.14 10.38
C ARG A 11 6.11 -2.65 10.19
N ILE A 12 6.33 -3.10 8.97
CA ILE A 12 6.39 -4.52 8.65
C ILE A 12 7.74 -5.11 9.05
N GLY A 13 8.80 -4.31 8.96
CA GLY A 13 10.12 -4.74 9.36
C GLY A 13 10.86 -5.58 8.33
N CYS A 14 10.53 -5.42 7.05
CA CYS A 14 11.23 -6.15 6.00
C CYS A 14 12.60 -5.54 5.73
N THR A 15 13.50 -6.33 5.13
CA THR A 15 14.89 -5.92 4.91
C THR A 15 15.00 -4.86 3.83
N TYR A 16 14.33 -5.07 2.70
CA TYR A 16 14.41 -4.14 1.57
C TYR A 16 13.03 -3.59 1.25
N LEU A 17 13.00 -2.35 0.75
CA LEU A 17 11.73 -1.75 0.36
C LEU A 17 11.02 -2.59 -0.70
N SER A 18 11.77 -3.17 -1.62
CA SER A 18 11.21 -4.01 -2.68
C SER A 18 10.55 -5.27 -2.16
N ASP A 19 10.81 -5.65 -0.91
CA ASP A 19 10.12 -6.79 -0.30
C ASP A 19 8.62 -6.57 -0.22
N LEU A 20 8.17 -5.31 -0.16
CA LEU A 20 6.76 -4.98 -0.12
C LEU A 20 6.00 -5.47 -1.35
N LYS A 21 6.72 -5.70 -2.44
CA LYS A 21 6.12 -6.15 -3.69
C LYS A 21 6.01 -7.68 -3.79
N THR A 22 6.65 -8.39 -2.87
CA THR A 22 6.69 -9.84 -2.95
C THR A 22 5.39 -10.47 -2.45
N PRO A 23 5.01 -11.63 -2.99
CA PRO A 23 3.80 -12.33 -2.52
C PRO A 23 3.86 -12.70 -1.05
N GLN A 24 5.05 -12.94 -0.52
CA GLN A 24 5.21 -13.32 0.89
C GLN A 24 4.87 -12.18 1.83
N ILE A 25 5.23 -10.95 1.45
CA ILE A 25 5.05 -9.78 2.31
C ILE A 25 3.75 -9.04 2.00
N ARG A 26 3.19 -9.22 0.81
CA ARG A 26 2.00 -8.49 0.40
C ARG A 26 0.83 -8.57 1.39
N PRO A 27 0.51 -9.75 1.96
CA PRO A 27 -0.58 -9.80 2.96
C PRO A 27 -0.31 -8.89 4.16
N ALA A 28 0.93 -8.85 4.63
CA ALA A 28 1.30 -7.98 5.74
C ALA A 28 1.20 -6.51 5.33
N ALA A 29 1.58 -6.19 4.08
CA ALA A 29 1.47 -4.82 3.58
C ALA A 29 0.01 -4.38 3.51
N ILE A 30 -0.87 -5.26 3.07
CA ILE A 30 -2.30 -4.97 3.01
C ILE A 30 -2.87 -4.73 4.39
N GLU A 31 -2.48 -5.54 5.38
CA GLU A 31 -2.93 -5.34 6.75
C GLU A 31 -2.42 -4.01 7.33
N ALA A 32 -1.18 -3.67 7.06
CA ALA A 32 -0.63 -2.38 7.50
C ALA A 32 -1.38 -1.22 6.86
N ILE A 33 -1.75 -1.36 5.59
CA ILE A 33 -2.55 -0.34 4.91
C ILE A 33 -3.93 -0.21 5.57
N ARG A 34 -4.56 -1.33 5.93
CA ARG A 34 -5.86 -1.30 6.58
C ARG A 34 -5.82 -0.53 7.90
N GLU A 35 -4.70 -0.60 8.61
CA GLU A 35 -4.54 0.08 9.89
C GLU A 35 -4.13 1.55 9.74
N THR A 36 -3.85 2.00 8.54
CA THR A 36 -3.41 3.36 8.28
C THR A 36 -4.61 4.24 7.95
N ASP A 37 -4.67 5.44 8.56
CA ASP A 37 -5.71 6.40 8.26
C ASP A 37 -5.60 6.82 6.79
N ARG A 38 -6.67 6.58 6.02
CA ARG A 38 -6.70 6.89 4.59
C ARG A 38 -6.46 8.37 4.33
N PHE A 39 -6.98 9.21 5.20
CA PHE A 39 -6.93 10.66 5.00
C PHE A 39 -5.71 11.32 5.60
N ALA A 40 -4.82 10.54 6.22
CA ALA A 40 -3.55 11.05 6.71
C ALA A 40 -2.55 11.34 5.58
N TYR A 41 -2.84 10.83 4.37
CA TYR A 41 -1.95 10.97 3.22
C TYR A 41 -2.74 11.41 1.99
N PRO A 42 -2.13 12.21 1.11
CA PRO A 42 -2.83 12.67 -0.09
C PRO A 42 -3.03 11.53 -1.09
N THR A 43 -4.02 11.70 -1.97
CA THR A 43 -4.35 10.70 -2.98
C THR A 43 -3.13 10.30 -3.82
N GLU A 44 -2.32 11.28 -4.20
CA GLU A 44 -1.14 11.02 -5.04
C GLU A 44 -0.17 10.05 -4.36
N MET A 45 0.00 10.19 -3.05
CA MET A 45 0.90 9.30 -2.31
C MET A 45 0.33 7.89 -2.25
N TRP A 46 -0.99 7.76 -2.10
CA TRP A 46 -1.65 6.46 -2.17
C TRP A 46 -1.47 5.83 -3.54
N ASN A 47 -1.60 6.63 -4.61
CA ASN A 47 -1.41 6.12 -5.96
C ASN A 47 -0.02 5.53 -6.13
N GLU A 48 0.99 6.27 -5.68
CA GLU A 48 2.38 5.81 -5.77
C GLU A 48 2.60 4.54 -4.95
N THR A 49 2.07 4.52 -3.73
CA THR A 49 2.25 3.39 -2.82
C THR A 49 1.60 2.13 -3.36
N LEU A 50 0.34 2.22 -3.75
CA LEU A 50 -0.39 1.05 -4.25
C LEU A 50 0.19 0.58 -5.58
N SER A 51 0.58 1.50 -6.45
CA SER A 51 1.18 1.13 -7.72
C SER A 51 2.49 0.37 -7.52
N TYR A 52 3.28 0.82 -6.55
CA TYR A 52 4.53 0.15 -6.24
C TYR A 52 4.29 -1.26 -5.71
N ILE A 53 3.40 -1.39 -4.73
CA ILE A 53 3.15 -2.68 -4.08
C ILE A 53 2.54 -3.70 -5.04
N PHE A 54 1.61 -3.27 -5.87
CA PHE A 54 0.90 -4.19 -6.77
C PHE A 54 1.51 -4.28 -8.16
N GLY A 55 2.52 -3.47 -8.45
CA GLY A 55 3.21 -3.53 -9.74
C GLY A 55 2.36 -3.13 -10.92
N LYS A 56 1.39 -2.25 -10.72
CA LYS A 56 0.49 -1.76 -11.76
C LYS A 56 0.25 -0.27 -11.56
N SER A 57 -0.15 0.40 -12.64
CA SER A 57 -0.52 1.80 -12.53
C SER A 57 -1.90 1.89 -11.87
N ILE A 58 -1.95 2.43 -10.67
CA ILE A 58 -3.19 2.58 -9.91
C ILE A 58 -3.42 4.07 -9.65
N ILE A 59 -4.57 4.56 -10.08
CA ILE A 59 -4.94 5.97 -9.89
C ILE A 59 -6.31 6.03 -9.24
N LEU A 60 -6.34 6.60 -8.03
CA LEU A 60 -7.56 6.72 -7.25
C LEU A 60 -8.18 8.10 -7.43
N SER A 61 -9.48 8.19 -7.22
CA SER A 61 -10.17 9.49 -7.19
C SER A 61 -10.01 10.15 -5.83
N SER A 62 -9.93 9.34 -4.76
CA SER A 62 -9.75 9.86 -3.40
C SER A 62 -9.16 8.77 -2.51
N PRO A 63 -8.66 9.14 -1.32
CA PRO A 63 -8.10 8.12 -0.40
C PRO A 63 -9.09 7.06 0.04
N ARG A 64 -10.39 7.35 -0.01
CA ARG A 64 -11.42 6.37 0.38
C ARG A 64 -11.44 5.17 -0.57
N ASP A 65 -10.92 5.32 -1.78
CA ASP A 65 -10.90 4.24 -2.76
C ASP A 65 -9.84 3.18 -2.46
N VAL A 66 -8.96 3.45 -1.49
CA VAL A 66 -7.92 2.49 -1.10
C VAL A 66 -8.52 1.15 -0.71
N ASP A 67 -9.61 1.17 0.06
CA ASP A 67 -10.23 -0.07 0.54
C ASP A 67 -10.73 -0.95 -0.61
N ALA A 68 -11.30 -0.33 -1.63
CA ALA A 68 -11.79 -1.07 -2.79
C ALA A 68 -10.62 -1.75 -3.51
N VAL A 69 -9.50 -1.04 -3.64
CA VAL A 69 -8.34 -1.56 -4.35
C VAL A 69 -7.72 -2.74 -3.59
N ILE A 70 -7.47 -2.58 -2.30
CA ILE A 70 -6.81 -3.65 -1.54
C ILE A 70 -7.71 -4.88 -1.41
N SER A 71 -9.01 -4.70 -1.28
CA SER A 71 -9.93 -5.83 -1.20
C SER A 71 -9.95 -6.60 -2.51
N MET A 72 -10.05 -5.89 -3.63
CA MET A 72 -10.08 -6.52 -4.94
C MET A 72 -8.79 -7.26 -5.23
N ARG A 73 -7.64 -6.62 -4.99
CA ARG A 73 -6.35 -7.22 -5.29
C ARG A 73 -6.05 -8.40 -4.39
N TYR A 74 -6.41 -8.29 -3.11
CA TYR A 74 -6.14 -9.34 -2.15
C TYR A 74 -6.86 -10.64 -2.52
N PHE A 75 -8.13 -10.53 -2.88
CA PHE A 75 -8.92 -11.73 -3.18
C PHE A 75 -8.70 -12.28 -4.60
N LYS A 76 -8.09 -11.50 -5.47
CA LYS A 76 -7.81 -11.96 -6.83
C LYS A 76 -6.46 -12.67 -6.94
N ASP A 77 -5.61 -12.43 -5.99
CA ASP A 77 -4.32 -13.09 -5.94
C ASP A 77 -4.42 -14.40 -5.18
#